data_18da3328cc96cee1549a1402a4a1a30d
#
_entry.id   18da3328cc96cee1549a1402a4a1a30d
#
_cell.length_a   1.000
_cell.length_b   1.000
_cell.length_c   1.000
_cell.angle_alpha   90.00
_cell.angle_beta   90.00
_cell.angle_gamma   90.00
#
_symmetry.space_group_name_H-M   'P 1'
#
loop_
_entity.id
_entity.type
_entity.pdbx_description
1 polymer ?
#
loop_
_entity_poly.entity_id
_entity_poly.type
_entity_poly.pdbx_seq_one_letter_code
_entity_poly.pdbx_strand_id
1 'polypeptide(L)'
;MQNIKVLIVDDSAFIRKMLRDLLEIDSSIQVVAAVKNGKEAIEYIQSNPVDVITLDVEMPVMDGIETLKEIMRVKPTPVVMLSSLTKEGAEMTFKALDLGAVNFLAKPTNIFKISSSTDIQDNIIDKVKEASKVRVSKITTIRPRDSKIINTQPNIMSTAMKDSEVKKIVAIGTSTGGPRALQEVVSNLSGDLPAPVLIVQHMPKGFTKSLADR
;
A
#
# COMPACT_ATOMS: atom_id res chain seq x y z
N MET A 1 9.71 -24.56 -8.97
CA MET A 1 8.93 -23.60 -8.14
C MET A 1 7.85 -23.01 -9.02
N GLN A 2 6.67 -22.75 -8.49
CA GLN A 2 5.59 -22.14 -9.28
C GLN A 2 5.85 -20.63 -9.39
N ASN A 3 5.80 -20.09 -10.63
CA ASN A 3 6.03 -18.65 -10.84
C ASN A 3 4.88 -17.82 -10.27
N ILE A 4 5.20 -16.65 -9.72
CA ILE A 4 4.23 -15.66 -9.24
C ILE A 4 3.54 -15.05 -10.45
N LYS A 5 2.22 -15.25 -10.56
CA LYS A 5 1.39 -14.76 -11.66
C LYS A 5 0.94 -13.33 -11.38
N VAL A 6 1.45 -12.39 -12.16
CA VAL A 6 1.16 -10.96 -12.00
C VAL A 6 0.23 -10.46 -13.11
N LEU A 7 -0.83 -9.77 -12.73
CA LEU A 7 -1.68 -8.98 -13.63
C LEU A 7 -1.29 -7.50 -13.50
N ILE A 8 -0.98 -6.85 -14.63
CA ILE A 8 -0.72 -5.41 -14.68
C ILE A 8 -1.97 -4.69 -15.15
N VAL A 9 -2.39 -3.66 -14.41
CA VAL A 9 -3.57 -2.84 -14.71
C VAL A 9 -3.17 -1.36 -14.70
N ASP A 10 -3.08 -0.74 -15.87
CA ASP A 10 -2.69 0.66 -16.05
C ASP A 10 -3.20 1.13 -17.42
N ASP A 11 -3.67 2.34 -17.57
CA ASP A 11 -4.20 2.85 -18.85
C ASP A 11 -3.09 3.15 -19.88
N SER A 12 -1.88 3.46 -19.40
CA SER A 12 -0.71 3.73 -20.24
C SER A 12 -0.09 2.45 -20.80
N ALA A 13 -0.16 2.27 -22.11
CA ALA A 13 0.51 1.15 -22.79
C ALA A 13 2.02 1.12 -22.51
N PHE A 14 2.61 2.30 -22.33
CA PHE A 14 4.02 2.46 -22.02
C PHE A 14 4.35 1.92 -20.61
N ILE A 15 3.57 2.29 -19.60
CA ILE A 15 3.77 1.81 -18.22
C ILE A 15 3.56 0.29 -18.15
N ARG A 16 2.53 -0.22 -18.83
CA ARG A 16 2.29 -1.68 -18.90
C ARG A 16 3.47 -2.43 -19.47
N LYS A 17 4.06 -1.94 -20.59
CA LYS A 17 5.23 -2.58 -21.18
C LYS A 17 6.42 -2.51 -20.24
N MET A 18 6.71 -1.34 -19.72
CA MET A 18 7.84 -1.10 -18.82
C MET A 18 7.77 -1.99 -17.56
N LEU A 19 6.62 -2.08 -16.92
CA LEU A 19 6.42 -2.94 -15.75
C LEU A 19 6.58 -4.43 -16.10
N ARG A 20 6.11 -4.85 -17.27
CA ARG A 20 6.32 -6.21 -17.76
C ARG A 20 7.80 -6.51 -17.91
N ASP A 21 8.51 -5.68 -18.67
CA ASP A 21 9.93 -5.86 -18.94
C ASP A 21 10.75 -5.87 -17.63
N LEU A 22 10.37 -5.06 -16.65
CA LEU A 22 11.03 -4.97 -15.35
C LEU A 22 10.72 -6.19 -14.47
N LEU A 23 9.48 -6.60 -14.37
CA LEU A 23 9.07 -7.71 -13.50
C LEU A 23 9.61 -9.06 -14.02
N GLU A 24 9.65 -9.25 -15.33
CA GLU A 24 10.14 -10.47 -15.97
C GLU A 24 11.68 -10.60 -15.96
N ILE A 25 12.41 -9.61 -15.42
CA ILE A 25 13.85 -9.77 -15.07
C ILE A 25 14.01 -10.88 -14.02
N ASP A 26 13.09 -10.96 -13.07
CA ASP A 26 13.10 -12.03 -12.07
C ASP A 26 12.36 -13.26 -12.62
N SER A 27 13.08 -14.34 -12.86
CA SER A 27 12.53 -15.60 -13.40
C SER A 27 11.45 -16.26 -12.53
N SER A 28 11.28 -15.83 -11.28
CA SER A 28 10.20 -16.30 -10.40
C SER A 28 8.87 -15.56 -10.63
N ILE A 29 8.84 -14.53 -11.48
CA ILE A 29 7.67 -13.75 -11.82
C ILE A 29 7.25 -14.02 -13.26
N GLN A 30 5.94 -14.15 -13.48
CA GLN A 30 5.33 -14.25 -14.79
C GLN A 30 4.20 -13.23 -14.92
N VAL A 31 4.31 -12.30 -15.86
CA VAL A 31 3.21 -11.38 -16.18
C VAL A 31 2.20 -12.10 -17.07
N VAL A 32 1.11 -12.55 -16.48
CA VAL A 32 0.07 -13.35 -17.16
C VAL A 32 -0.84 -12.52 -18.05
N ALA A 33 -1.04 -11.24 -17.73
CA ALA A 33 -1.74 -10.29 -18.60
C ALA A 33 -1.37 -8.85 -18.25
N ALA A 34 -1.68 -7.93 -19.17
CA ALA A 34 -1.57 -6.48 -18.96
C ALA A 34 -2.78 -5.81 -19.62
N VAL A 35 -3.67 -5.24 -18.80
CA VAL A 35 -4.96 -4.68 -19.21
C VAL A 35 -5.00 -3.18 -18.94
N LYS A 36 -5.92 -2.46 -19.63
CA LYS A 36 -5.89 -0.99 -19.69
C LYS A 36 -6.90 -0.29 -18.76
N ASN A 37 -7.75 -1.04 -18.06
CA ASN A 37 -8.76 -0.49 -17.14
C ASN A 37 -9.25 -1.55 -16.15
N GLY A 38 -9.98 -1.08 -15.12
CA GLY A 38 -10.50 -1.95 -14.07
C GLY A 38 -11.50 -2.98 -14.54
N LYS A 39 -12.32 -2.66 -15.55
CA LYS A 39 -13.32 -3.60 -16.08
C LYS A 39 -12.66 -4.83 -16.68
N GLU A 40 -11.66 -4.62 -17.54
CA GLU A 40 -10.88 -5.72 -18.11
C GLU A 40 -10.14 -6.53 -17.04
N ALA A 41 -9.67 -5.86 -15.97
CA ALA A 41 -9.02 -6.55 -14.84
C ALA A 41 -9.99 -7.50 -14.13
N ILE A 42 -11.22 -7.05 -13.84
CA ILE A 42 -12.25 -7.86 -13.19
C ILE A 42 -12.63 -9.06 -14.05
N GLU A 43 -12.86 -8.84 -15.35
CA GLU A 43 -13.15 -9.93 -16.30
C GLU A 43 -12.02 -10.97 -16.33
N TYR A 44 -10.76 -10.50 -16.35
CA TYR A 44 -9.61 -11.39 -16.39
C TYR A 44 -9.47 -12.27 -15.14
N ILE A 45 -9.55 -11.67 -13.95
CA ILE A 45 -9.33 -12.41 -12.70
C ILE A 45 -10.44 -13.45 -12.42
N GLN A 46 -11.64 -13.25 -12.93
CA GLN A 46 -12.74 -14.24 -12.74
C GLN A 46 -12.41 -15.60 -13.37
N SER A 47 -11.74 -15.59 -14.51
CA SER A 47 -11.48 -16.78 -15.32
C SER A 47 -10.03 -17.29 -15.22
N ASN A 48 -9.11 -16.48 -14.67
CA ASN A 48 -7.69 -16.79 -14.66
C ASN A 48 -7.08 -16.73 -13.26
N PRO A 49 -6.09 -17.58 -12.95
CA PRO A 49 -5.34 -17.49 -11.70
C PRO A 49 -4.37 -16.29 -11.74
N VAL A 50 -4.43 -15.48 -10.69
CA VAL A 50 -3.55 -14.32 -10.47
C VAL A 50 -3.13 -14.33 -9.00
N ASP A 51 -1.84 -14.16 -8.73
CA ASP A 51 -1.31 -14.14 -7.36
C ASP A 51 -1.13 -12.71 -6.84
N VAL A 52 -0.83 -11.74 -7.73
CA VAL A 52 -0.69 -10.31 -7.40
C VAL A 52 -1.19 -9.46 -8.56
N ILE A 53 -1.78 -8.32 -8.23
CA ILE A 53 -2.20 -7.31 -9.20
C ILE A 53 -1.41 -6.03 -8.93
N THR A 54 -0.77 -5.45 -9.95
CA THR A 54 -0.33 -4.05 -9.92
C THR A 54 -1.45 -3.19 -10.51
N LEU A 55 -1.90 -2.18 -9.78
CA LEU A 55 -3.11 -1.43 -10.12
C LEU A 55 -2.86 0.08 -10.06
N ASP A 56 -3.02 0.73 -11.19
CA ASP A 56 -3.00 2.19 -11.24
C ASP A 56 -4.18 2.81 -10.50
N VAL A 57 -3.93 3.92 -9.82
CA VAL A 57 -4.96 4.70 -9.14
C VAL A 57 -5.84 5.45 -10.13
N GLU A 58 -5.25 6.07 -11.14
CA GLU A 58 -5.91 6.97 -12.08
C GLU A 58 -6.11 6.30 -13.45
N MET A 59 -7.33 5.82 -13.72
CA MET A 59 -7.66 5.18 -14.99
C MET A 59 -9.04 5.63 -15.48
N PRO A 60 -9.26 5.70 -16.82
CA PRO A 60 -10.58 5.94 -17.39
C PRO A 60 -11.50 4.72 -17.21
N VAL A 61 -12.80 4.92 -17.35
CA VAL A 61 -13.87 3.90 -17.31
C VAL A 61 -14.16 3.37 -15.90
N MET A 62 -13.15 2.91 -15.19
CA MET A 62 -13.22 2.44 -13.80
C MET A 62 -11.87 2.76 -13.15
N ASP A 63 -11.88 3.62 -12.15
CA ASP A 63 -10.67 4.04 -11.44
C ASP A 63 -10.08 2.91 -10.56
N GLY A 64 -8.87 3.14 -10.05
CA GLY A 64 -8.17 2.13 -9.26
C GLY A 64 -8.85 1.83 -7.93
N ILE A 65 -9.53 2.80 -7.32
CA ILE A 65 -10.25 2.60 -6.05
C ILE A 65 -11.51 1.76 -6.26
N GLU A 66 -12.27 2.04 -7.31
CA GLU A 66 -13.45 1.25 -7.68
C GLU A 66 -13.04 -0.18 -8.06
N THR A 67 -11.97 -0.30 -8.85
CA THR A 67 -11.40 -1.58 -9.26
C THR A 67 -10.95 -2.41 -8.05
N LEU A 68 -10.24 -1.80 -7.11
CA LEU A 68 -9.80 -2.46 -5.88
C LEU A 68 -10.97 -3.02 -5.06
N LYS A 69 -12.01 -2.20 -4.86
CA LYS A 69 -13.23 -2.64 -4.13
C LYS A 69 -13.85 -3.86 -4.80
N GLU A 70 -13.95 -3.83 -6.13
CA GLU A 70 -14.55 -4.92 -6.88
C GLU A 70 -13.68 -6.19 -6.86
N ILE A 71 -12.34 -6.07 -6.97
CA ILE A 71 -11.40 -7.19 -6.77
C ILE A 71 -11.63 -7.84 -5.39
N MET A 72 -11.66 -7.03 -4.33
CA MET A 72 -11.83 -7.53 -2.96
C MET A 72 -13.20 -8.18 -2.73
N ARG A 73 -14.22 -7.77 -3.49
CA ARG A 73 -15.56 -8.35 -3.44
C ARG A 73 -15.66 -9.67 -4.19
N VAL A 74 -15.17 -9.70 -5.42
CA VAL A 74 -15.37 -10.83 -6.37
C VAL A 74 -14.37 -11.95 -6.12
N LYS A 75 -13.08 -11.60 -6.15
CA LYS A 75 -11.97 -12.54 -5.97
C LYS A 75 -10.82 -11.84 -5.26
N PRO A 76 -10.83 -11.79 -3.92
CA PRO A 76 -9.78 -11.14 -3.16
C PRO A 76 -8.40 -11.61 -3.61
N THR A 77 -7.64 -10.70 -4.18
CA THR A 77 -6.29 -10.93 -4.70
C THR A 77 -5.40 -9.82 -4.17
N PRO A 78 -4.16 -10.10 -3.76
CA PRO A 78 -3.21 -9.08 -3.32
C PRO A 78 -3.02 -7.98 -4.38
N VAL A 79 -3.18 -6.72 -3.97
CA VAL A 79 -3.04 -5.55 -4.86
C VAL A 79 -1.93 -4.65 -4.37
N VAL A 80 -1.03 -4.29 -5.28
CA VAL A 80 -0.01 -3.24 -5.12
C VAL A 80 -0.44 -2.05 -5.95
N MET A 81 -0.76 -0.93 -5.30
CA MET A 81 -1.19 0.28 -6.01
C MET A 81 -0.02 0.98 -6.69
N LEU A 82 -0.25 1.50 -7.89
CA LEU A 82 0.67 2.42 -8.58
C LEU A 82 0.14 3.83 -8.43
N SER A 83 0.91 4.75 -7.86
CA SER A 83 0.45 6.09 -7.54
C SER A 83 1.41 7.17 -8.00
N SER A 84 0.87 8.30 -8.44
CA SER A 84 1.65 9.51 -8.67
C SER A 84 2.23 10.05 -7.35
N LEU A 85 3.38 10.74 -7.42
CA LEU A 85 4.02 11.38 -6.25
C LEU A 85 3.37 12.73 -5.88
N THR A 86 2.11 12.91 -6.18
CA THR A 86 1.33 14.09 -5.81
C THR A 86 0.69 13.93 -4.43
N LYS A 87 0.22 15.02 -3.85
CA LYS A 87 -0.51 14.99 -2.58
C LYS A 87 -1.82 14.21 -2.72
N GLU A 88 -2.53 14.44 -3.80
CA GLU A 88 -3.78 13.75 -4.15
C GLU A 88 -3.53 12.25 -4.35
N GLY A 89 -2.46 11.88 -5.04
CA GLY A 89 -2.05 10.48 -5.21
C GLY A 89 -1.74 9.80 -3.87
N ALA A 90 -1.11 10.51 -2.91
CA ALA A 90 -0.87 9.99 -1.58
C ALA A 90 -2.18 9.74 -0.81
N GLU A 91 -3.12 10.67 -0.83
CA GLU A 91 -4.43 10.51 -0.17
C GLU A 91 -5.20 9.31 -0.74
N MET A 92 -5.25 9.17 -2.06
CA MET A 92 -5.88 8.04 -2.73
C MET A 92 -5.19 6.71 -2.41
N THR A 93 -3.86 6.72 -2.31
CA THR A 93 -3.08 5.54 -1.92
C THR A 93 -3.43 5.06 -0.51
N PHE A 94 -3.50 5.96 0.45
CA PHE A 94 -3.90 5.58 1.81
C PHE A 94 -5.34 5.06 1.86
N LYS A 95 -6.26 5.69 1.11
CA LYS A 95 -7.62 5.18 0.96
C LYS A 95 -7.65 3.75 0.38
N ALA A 96 -6.77 3.47 -0.59
CA ALA A 96 -6.63 2.12 -1.12
C ALA A 96 -6.12 1.12 -0.08
N LEU A 97 -5.15 1.50 0.75
CA LEU A 97 -4.66 0.64 1.84
C LEU A 97 -5.77 0.33 2.85
N ASP A 98 -6.61 1.30 3.20
CA ASP A 98 -7.79 1.10 4.07
C ASP A 98 -8.80 0.13 3.43
N LEU A 99 -8.91 0.13 2.11
CA LEU A 99 -9.76 -0.76 1.32
C LEU A 99 -9.13 -2.14 1.04
N GLY A 100 -7.96 -2.44 1.59
CA GLY A 100 -7.34 -3.75 1.54
C GLY A 100 -6.22 -3.91 0.52
N ALA A 101 -5.75 -2.84 -0.12
CA ALA A 101 -4.49 -2.91 -0.86
C ALA A 101 -3.34 -3.30 0.09
N VAL A 102 -2.42 -4.12 -0.40
CA VAL A 102 -1.32 -4.67 0.42
C VAL A 102 -0.17 -3.69 0.52
N ASN A 103 0.14 -3.02 -0.58
CA ASN A 103 1.27 -2.10 -0.69
C ASN A 103 1.02 -1.09 -1.80
N PHE A 104 1.98 -0.18 -1.96
CA PHE A 104 1.99 0.76 -3.07
C PHE A 104 3.41 1.04 -3.58
N LEU A 105 3.46 1.53 -4.81
CA LEU A 105 4.66 1.94 -5.51
C LEU A 105 4.43 3.33 -6.10
N ALA A 106 5.45 4.17 -6.07
CA ALA A 106 5.41 5.40 -6.85
C ALA A 106 5.50 5.07 -8.34
N LYS A 107 4.62 5.65 -9.16
CA LYS A 107 4.76 5.55 -10.62
C LYS A 107 6.11 6.08 -11.04
N PRO A 108 6.83 5.33 -11.83
CA PRO A 108 8.12 5.78 -12.34
C PRO A 108 7.92 6.92 -13.35
N THR A 109 8.40 8.10 -13.01
CA THR A 109 8.29 9.31 -13.83
C THR A 109 9.43 9.49 -14.83
N ASN A 110 10.53 8.74 -14.68
CA ASN A 110 11.71 8.87 -15.52
C ASN A 110 12.31 7.50 -15.87
N ILE A 111 12.16 7.12 -17.14
CA ILE A 111 12.60 5.85 -17.70
C ILE A 111 14.11 5.64 -17.54
N PHE A 112 14.89 6.68 -17.78
CA PHE A 112 16.34 6.59 -17.70
C PHE A 112 16.84 6.25 -16.29
N LYS A 113 16.10 6.67 -15.26
CA LYS A 113 16.41 6.31 -13.86
C LYS A 113 16.08 4.87 -13.53
N ILE A 114 15.06 4.30 -14.17
CA ILE A 114 14.65 2.90 -13.91
C ILE A 114 15.64 1.93 -14.56
N SER A 115 16.01 2.19 -15.81
CA SER A 115 16.95 1.34 -16.54
C SER A 115 18.38 1.39 -15.96
N SER A 116 18.72 2.47 -15.27
CA SER A 116 20.06 2.69 -14.71
C SER A 116 20.19 2.46 -13.20
N SER A 117 19.07 2.20 -12.49
CA SER A 117 19.06 2.03 -11.03
C SER A 117 18.51 0.64 -10.66
N THR A 118 19.41 -0.26 -10.31
CA THR A 118 19.08 -1.58 -9.74
C THR A 118 18.19 -1.45 -8.50
N ASP A 119 18.44 -0.44 -7.64
CA ASP A 119 17.67 -0.22 -6.40
C ASP A 119 16.17 -0.01 -6.65
N ILE A 120 15.81 0.70 -7.75
CA ILE A 120 14.39 0.93 -8.10
C ILE A 120 13.77 -0.36 -8.64
N GLN A 121 14.50 -1.11 -9.46
CA GLN A 121 14.05 -2.37 -10.02
C GLN A 121 13.81 -3.39 -8.89
N ASP A 122 14.80 -3.57 -8.03
CA ASP A 122 14.74 -4.48 -6.89
C ASP A 122 13.57 -4.12 -5.95
N ASN A 123 13.36 -2.83 -5.69
CA ASN A 123 12.25 -2.38 -4.85
C ASN A 123 10.88 -2.76 -5.43
N ILE A 124 10.68 -2.65 -6.74
CA ILE A 124 9.41 -3.02 -7.39
C ILE A 124 9.21 -4.54 -7.35
N ILE A 125 10.24 -5.31 -7.71
CA ILE A 125 10.23 -6.76 -7.69
C ILE A 125 9.94 -7.29 -6.28
N ASP A 126 10.67 -6.79 -5.28
CA ASP A 126 10.52 -7.20 -3.89
C ASP A 126 9.11 -6.93 -3.36
N LYS A 127 8.55 -5.74 -3.63
CA LYS A 127 7.18 -5.41 -3.20
C LYS A 127 6.13 -6.33 -3.82
N VAL A 128 6.29 -6.70 -5.08
CA VAL A 128 5.40 -7.66 -5.75
C VAL A 128 5.54 -9.05 -5.13
N LYS A 129 6.78 -9.49 -4.88
CA LYS A 129 7.07 -10.79 -4.22
C LYS A 129 6.55 -10.81 -2.77
N GLU A 130 6.69 -9.74 -2.02
CA GLU A 130 6.14 -9.62 -0.67
C GLU A 130 4.61 -9.65 -0.69
N ALA A 131 3.99 -8.91 -1.61
CA ALA A 131 2.54 -8.87 -1.75
C ALA A 131 1.96 -10.25 -2.08
N SER A 132 2.64 -11.06 -2.92
CA SER A 132 2.18 -12.40 -3.27
C SER A 132 2.07 -13.37 -2.09
N LYS A 133 2.78 -13.11 -1.00
CA LYS A 133 2.76 -13.92 0.23
C LYS A 133 1.62 -13.54 1.18
N VAL A 134 0.98 -12.40 0.94
CA VAL A 134 -0.09 -11.88 1.80
C VAL A 134 -1.41 -12.57 1.46
N ARG A 135 -2.07 -13.11 2.47
CA ARG A 135 -3.44 -13.65 2.31
C ARG A 135 -4.43 -12.51 2.53
N VAL A 136 -5.14 -12.15 1.48
CA VAL A 136 -6.27 -11.21 1.54
C VAL A 136 -7.57 -11.98 1.66
N SER A 137 -8.51 -11.48 2.46
CA SER A 137 -9.84 -12.04 2.62
C SER A 137 -10.88 -11.06 2.07
N LYS A 138 -12.07 -11.56 1.74
CA LYS A 138 -13.20 -10.69 1.40
C LYS A 138 -13.36 -9.65 2.51
N ILE A 139 -13.49 -8.39 2.12
CA ILE A 139 -13.91 -7.35 3.06
C ILE A 139 -15.33 -7.70 3.47
N THR A 140 -15.46 -8.48 4.52
CA THR A 140 -16.70 -8.49 5.28
C THR A 140 -16.78 -7.05 5.80
N THR A 141 -17.82 -6.32 5.42
CA THR A 141 -18.08 -4.99 5.99
C THR A 141 -17.85 -5.12 7.48
N ILE A 142 -16.68 -4.67 7.92
CA ILE A 142 -16.42 -4.51 9.35
C ILE A 142 -17.46 -3.45 9.70
N ARG A 143 -18.57 -3.89 10.34
CA ARG A 143 -19.42 -2.96 11.06
C ARG A 143 -18.44 -2.10 11.83
N PRO A 144 -18.55 -0.75 11.79
CA PRO A 144 -17.80 0.06 12.71
C PRO A 144 -18.00 -0.62 14.07
N ARG A 145 -16.93 -1.17 14.60
CA ARG A 145 -16.95 -1.54 16.00
C ARG A 145 -17.37 -0.25 16.67
N ASP A 146 -18.56 -0.24 17.25
CA ASP A 146 -18.97 0.88 18.09
C ASP A 146 -17.79 1.11 19.03
N SER A 147 -16.89 1.97 18.61
CA SER A 147 -15.92 2.57 19.48
C SER A 147 -16.84 3.30 20.45
N LYS A 148 -17.07 2.69 21.61
CA LYS A 148 -17.50 3.46 22.75
C LYS A 148 -16.53 4.62 22.80
N ILE A 149 -17.01 5.75 22.30
CA ILE A 149 -16.36 7.03 22.51
C ILE A 149 -16.38 7.16 24.02
N ILE A 150 -15.30 6.70 24.65
CA ILE A 150 -15.00 7.15 25.99
C ILE A 150 -14.70 8.62 25.77
N ASN A 151 -15.72 9.43 26.05
CA ASN A 151 -15.64 10.88 26.04
C ASN A 151 -14.73 11.28 27.22
N THR A 152 -13.46 10.93 27.15
CA THR A 152 -12.42 11.58 27.91
C THR A 152 -12.14 12.86 27.16
N GLN A 153 -12.78 13.96 27.56
CA GLN A 153 -12.30 15.29 27.21
C GLN A 153 -10.78 15.28 27.44
N PRO A 154 -9.97 15.67 26.44
CA PRO A 154 -8.55 15.82 26.69
C PRO A 154 -8.40 16.91 27.74
N ASN A 155 -8.15 16.50 28.96
CA ASN A 155 -7.73 17.41 30.00
C ASN A 155 -6.30 17.82 29.59
N ILE A 156 -6.19 18.88 28.80
CA ILE A 156 -4.91 19.50 28.43
C ILE A 156 -4.40 20.16 29.72
N MET A 157 -4.06 19.38 30.69
CA MET A 157 -3.09 19.79 31.68
C MET A 157 -1.73 19.71 30.99
N SER A 158 -1.26 20.85 30.51
CA SER A 158 0.16 21.04 30.20
C SER A 158 0.94 20.85 31.51
N THR A 159 1.17 19.60 31.89
CA THR A 159 2.23 19.29 32.83
C THR A 159 3.52 19.63 32.11
N ALA A 160 4.07 20.80 32.45
CA ALA A 160 5.45 21.12 32.13
C ALA A 160 6.27 19.87 32.46
N MET A 161 6.87 19.26 31.41
CA MET A 161 7.79 18.15 31.57
C MET A 161 8.91 18.66 32.48
N LYS A 162 8.87 18.28 33.76
CA LYS A 162 10.06 18.36 34.60
C LYS A 162 11.13 17.53 33.87
N ASP A 163 12.36 18.01 33.84
CA ASP A 163 13.56 17.33 33.34
C ASP A 163 13.65 15.91 33.93
N SER A 164 12.83 15.00 33.40
CA SER A 164 12.94 13.59 33.68
C SER A 164 13.78 13.01 32.56
N GLU A 165 14.97 12.54 32.88
CA GLU A 165 15.81 11.78 31.95
C GLU A 165 14.95 10.74 31.21
N VAL A 166 14.89 10.85 29.88
CA VAL A 166 14.21 9.85 29.03
C VAL A 166 14.95 8.55 29.20
N LYS A 167 14.38 7.63 30.00
CA LYS A 167 15.00 6.35 30.32
C LYS A 167 14.71 5.24 29.31
N LYS A 168 13.65 5.43 28.50
CA LYS A 168 13.20 4.41 27.53
C LYS A 168 12.70 5.09 26.27
N ILE A 169 12.93 4.46 25.13
CA ILE A 169 12.42 4.87 23.82
C ILE A 169 11.78 3.63 23.18
N VAL A 170 10.62 3.80 22.58
CA VAL A 170 10.00 2.79 21.72
C VAL A 170 10.36 3.10 20.29
N ALA A 171 10.95 2.15 19.58
CA ALA A 171 11.24 2.26 18.16
C ALA A 171 10.41 1.25 17.37
N ILE A 172 9.66 1.70 16.36
CA ILE A 172 8.81 0.88 15.50
C ILE A 172 9.30 0.99 14.07
N GLY A 173 9.81 -0.10 13.50
CA GLY A 173 10.19 -0.19 12.10
C GLY A 173 9.15 -0.97 11.29
N THR A 174 8.70 -0.43 10.16
CA THR A 174 7.68 -1.07 9.32
C THR A 174 7.96 -0.90 7.82
N SER A 175 7.42 -1.83 7.00
CA SER A 175 7.52 -1.83 5.55
C SER A 175 6.16 -2.21 4.93
N THR A 176 6.07 -3.33 4.22
CA THR A 176 4.83 -3.82 3.59
C THR A 176 3.73 -4.03 4.63
N GLY A 177 2.55 -3.47 4.39
CA GLY A 177 1.44 -3.47 5.34
C GLY A 177 1.61 -2.50 6.53
N GLY A 178 2.79 -1.85 6.64
CA GLY A 178 3.14 -0.94 7.73
C GLY A 178 2.14 0.18 7.97
N PRO A 179 1.72 0.95 6.97
CA PRO A 179 0.82 2.09 7.18
C PRO A 179 -0.48 1.69 7.90
N ARG A 180 -1.08 0.57 7.53
CA ARG A 180 -2.29 0.06 8.17
C ARG A 180 -2.02 -0.45 9.59
N ALA A 181 -0.92 -1.20 9.76
CA ALA A 181 -0.53 -1.71 11.08
C ALA A 181 -0.18 -0.58 12.04
N LEU A 182 0.51 0.46 11.58
CA LEU A 182 0.83 1.64 12.36
C LEU A 182 -0.43 2.38 12.82
N GLN A 183 -1.40 2.55 11.95
CA GLN A 183 -2.66 3.20 12.30
C GLN A 183 -3.37 2.44 13.42
N GLU A 184 -3.42 1.11 13.35
CA GLU A 184 -4.02 0.27 14.40
C GLU A 184 -3.23 0.37 15.72
N VAL A 185 -1.90 0.28 15.65
CA VAL A 185 -1.04 0.31 16.84
C VAL A 185 -1.06 1.68 17.50
N VAL A 186 -0.83 2.75 16.73
CA VAL A 186 -0.72 4.12 17.26
C VAL A 186 -2.04 4.59 17.86
N SER A 187 -3.18 4.26 17.22
CA SER A 187 -4.51 4.61 17.75
C SER A 187 -4.84 3.93 19.09
N ASN A 188 -4.16 2.84 19.42
CA ASN A 188 -4.35 2.10 20.66
C ASN A 188 -3.24 2.34 21.70
N LEU A 189 -2.24 3.20 21.41
CA LEU A 189 -1.25 3.60 22.41
C LEU A 189 -1.88 4.53 23.44
N SER A 190 -1.50 4.33 24.70
CA SER A 190 -1.92 5.24 25.77
C SER A 190 -1.25 6.60 25.62
N GLY A 191 -2.02 7.69 25.78
CA GLY A 191 -1.49 9.06 25.71
C GLY A 191 -0.54 9.42 26.85
N ASP A 192 -0.48 8.63 27.91
CA ASP A 192 0.41 8.77 29.07
C ASP A 192 1.61 7.80 29.02
N LEU A 193 1.92 7.24 27.84
CA LEU A 193 3.06 6.35 27.67
C LEU A 193 4.36 7.05 28.13
N PRO A 194 5.09 6.50 29.13
CA PRO A 194 6.25 7.18 29.71
C PRO A 194 7.52 7.00 28.86
N ALA A 195 7.36 7.01 27.53
CA ALA A 195 8.44 6.87 26.58
C ALA A 195 8.06 7.52 25.24
N PRO A 196 8.97 8.23 24.57
CA PRO A 196 8.75 8.68 23.21
C PRO A 196 8.69 7.49 22.25
N VAL A 197 7.85 7.61 21.21
CA VAL A 197 7.72 6.61 20.15
C VAL A 197 8.32 7.16 18.87
N LEU A 198 9.31 6.45 18.33
CA LEU A 198 9.95 6.75 17.06
C LEU A 198 9.47 5.74 16.02
N ILE A 199 8.99 6.24 14.87
CA ILE A 199 8.45 5.40 13.81
C ILE A 199 9.28 5.56 12.55
N VAL A 200 9.72 4.43 11.97
CA VAL A 200 10.38 4.37 10.67
C VAL A 200 9.53 3.51 9.75
N GLN A 201 9.02 4.12 8.69
CA GLN A 201 8.25 3.45 7.64
C GLN A 201 9.02 3.48 6.32
N HIS A 202 9.31 2.31 5.76
CA HIS A 202 9.88 2.20 4.42
C HIS A 202 8.83 2.58 3.36
N MET A 203 8.92 3.79 2.82
CA MET A 203 8.01 4.32 1.82
C MET A 203 8.65 5.44 0.99
N PRO A 204 8.13 5.76 -0.22
CA PRO A 204 8.64 6.84 -1.03
C PRO A 204 8.58 8.19 -0.31
N LYS A 205 9.58 9.05 -0.59
CA LYS A 205 9.60 10.43 -0.12
C LYS A 205 8.34 11.16 -0.59
N GLY A 206 7.71 11.91 0.30
CA GLY A 206 6.44 12.61 0.03
C GLY A 206 5.23 11.94 0.67
N PHE A 207 5.24 10.61 0.87
CA PHE A 207 4.14 9.90 1.54
C PHE A 207 4.25 9.92 3.07
N THR A 208 5.45 10.08 3.62
CA THR A 208 5.69 10.07 5.08
C THR A 208 4.92 11.16 5.80
N LYS A 209 4.88 12.39 5.22
CA LYS A 209 4.11 13.48 5.81
C LYS A 209 2.62 13.15 5.86
N SER A 210 2.04 12.69 4.75
CA SER A 210 0.62 12.32 4.69
C SER A 210 0.27 11.17 5.62
N LEU A 211 1.23 10.24 5.88
CA LEU A 211 1.04 9.19 6.88
C LEU A 211 1.04 9.77 8.30
N ALA A 212 1.93 10.71 8.60
CA ALA A 212 2.03 11.32 9.92
C ALA A 212 0.85 12.25 10.25
N ASP A 213 0.24 12.85 9.23
CA ASP A 213 -0.90 13.76 9.37
C ASP A 213 -2.24 13.00 9.60
N ARG A 214 -2.24 11.66 9.49
CA ARG A 214 -3.42 10.78 9.71
C ARG A 214 -3.56 10.32 11.14
#